data_bdc1b8d7fba8919b1c70910553b8e7f0
#
_entry.id   bdc1b8d7fba8919b1c70910553b8e7f0
#
_cell.length_a   1.000
_cell.length_b   1.000
_cell.length_c   1.000
_cell.angle_alpha   90.00
_cell.angle_beta   90.00
_cell.angle_gamma   90.00
#
_symmetry.space_group_name_H-M   'P 1'
#
loop_
_entity.id
_entity.type
_entity.pdbx_description
1 polymer ?
#
loop_
_entity_poly.entity_id
_entity_poly.type
_entity_poly.pdbx_seq_one_letter_code
_entity_poly.pdbx_strand_id
1 'polypeptide(L)'
;MINTNFLSINSITKRESKNFSKKFEKIILDIDKDIKDNKKTLNILNKNFKFNFKIGDLKKYKKFKIIAILGMGGSILGAEAIHNYFQHKIKKKFYFFDDLDEDKIINFKKKENFSKVLFIIISKSGNTIETLSNSFALNIIKSDRKNVILISEKKNNSLFILSKKLNLHYIEHKDHIG
;
A
#
# COMPACT_ATOMS: atom_id res chain seq x y z
N MET A 1 24.09 -2.30 -26.82
CA MET A 1 25.47 -1.98 -26.34
C MET A 1 25.35 -0.77 -25.42
N ILE A 2 25.48 -0.99 -24.11
CA ILE A 2 25.54 0.11 -23.13
C ILE A 2 26.93 0.68 -23.19
N ASN A 3 27.05 1.94 -23.48
CA ASN A 3 28.31 2.66 -23.62
C ASN A 3 28.96 2.78 -22.23
N THR A 4 29.94 1.92 -21.94
CA THR A 4 30.68 1.82 -20.67
C THR A 4 31.69 2.94 -20.43
N ASN A 5 31.74 3.95 -21.28
CA ASN A 5 32.71 5.08 -21.21
C ASN A 5 32.34 6.18 -20.21
N PHE A 6 31.28 6.04 -19.41
CA PHE A 6 30.88 7.05 -18.43
C PHE A 6 31.52 6.90 -17.04
N LEU A 7 32.32 5.86 -16.81
CA LEU A 7 33.03 5.68 -15.55
C LEU A 7 34.53 5.51 -15.83
N SER A 8 35.23 6.60 -16.19
CA SER A 8 36.67 6.63 -16.04
C SER A 8 37.00 6.68 -14.53
N ILE A 9 37.14 5.52 -13.93
CA ILE A 9 37.55 5.32 -12.51
C ILE A 9 38.98 5.88 -12.25
N ASN A 10 39.65 6.39 -13.28
CA ASN A 10 41.04 6.86 -13.24
C ASN A 10 41.24 8.22 -12.57
N SER A 11 40.21 8.89 -12.07
CA SER A 11 40.33 10.19 -11.41
C SER A 11 40.22 10.15 -9.88
N ILE A 12 39.94 8.98 -9.29
CA ILE A 12 39.79 8.88 -7.83
C ILE A 12 41.16 8.55 -7.21
N THR A 13 41.67 9.44 -6.40
CA THR A 13 42.91 9.20 -5.65
C THR A 13 42.74 8.07 -4.63
N LYS A 14 43.84 7.35 -4.27
CA LYS A 14 43.81 6.33 -3.23
C LYS A 14 43.21 6.82 -1.90
N ARG A 15 43.42 8.11 -1.56
CA ARG A 15 42.88 8.72 -0.34
C ARG A 15 41.37 8.91 -0.42
N GLU A 16 40.86 9.36 -1.58
CA GLU A 16 39.42 9.49 -1.84
C GLU A 16 38.74 8.14 -1.86
N SER A 17 39.31 7.15 -2.52
CA SER A 17 38.81 5.76 -2.52
C SER A 17 38.68 5.21 -1.10
N LYS A 18 39.69 5.41 -0.23
CA LYS A 18 39.63 5.00 1.17
C LYS A 18 38.57 5.75 1.99
N ASN A 19 38.33 7.03 1.69
CA ASN A 19 37.28 7.82 2.32
C ASN A 19 35.90 7.36 1.88
N PHE A 20 35.72 7.04 0.58
CA PHE A 20 34.47 6.48 0.07
C PHE A 20 34.17 5.12 0.69
N SER A 21 35.17 4.23 0.78
CA SER A 21 34.99 2.92 1.43
C SER A 21 34.53 3.05 2.86
N LYS A 22 35.15 3.94 3.66
CA LYS A 22 34.73 4.18 5.06
C LYS A 22 33.30 4.73 5.15
N LYS A 23 32.93 5.68 4.26
CA LYS A 23 31.56 6.21 4.22
C LYS A 23 30.56 5.13 3.84
N PHE A 24 30.89 4.30 2.85
CA PHE A 24 30.06 3.19 2.41
C PHE A 24 29.85 2.16 3.52
N GLU A 25 30.92 1.74 4.21
CA GLU A 25 30.82 0.84 5.37
C GLU A 25 29.88 1.40 6.45
N LYS A 26 30.01 2.71 6.75
CA LYS A 26 29.12 3.37 7.72
C LYS A 26 27.65 3.32 7.26
N ILE A 27 27.37 3.60 5.98
CA ILE A 27 26.02 3.54 5.43
C ILE A 27 25.45 2.12 5.55
N ILE A 28 26.24 1.08 5.23
CA ILE A 28 25.80 -0.31 5.34
C ILE A 28 25.48 -0.66 6.80
N LEU A 29 26.32 -0.22 7.75
CA LEU A 29 26.06 -0.43 9.19
C LEU A 29 24.78 0.28 9.64
N ASP A 30 24.53 1.48 9.17
CA ASP A 30 23.32 2.23 9.52
C ASP A 30 22.07 1.60 8.92
N ILE A 31 22.14 1.10 7.65
CA ILE A 31 21.07 0.32 7.03
C ILE A 31 20.78 -0.96 7.84
N ASP A 32 21.82 -1.69 8.26
CA ASP A 32 21.64 -2.92 9.04
C ASP A 32 20.98 -2.65 10.41
N LYS A 33 21.34 -1.53 11.06
CA LYS A 33 20.65 -1.07 12.28
C LYS A 33 19.18 -0.75 12.01
N ASP A 34 18.87 -0.01 10.94
CA ASP A 34 17.51 0.38 10.58
C ASP A 34 16.65 -0.85 10.23
N ILE A 35 17.23 -1.88 9.58
CA ILE A 35 16.54 -3.15 9.32
C ILE A 35 16.18 -3.87 10.63
N LYS A 36 17.03 -3.77 11.66
CA LYS A 36 16.80 -4.41 12.97
C LYS A 36 15.85 -3.62 13.87
N ASP A 37 15.70 -2.32 13.65
CA ASP A 37 14.85 -1.45 14.44
C ASP A 37 13.39 -1.52 13.96
N ASN A 38 12.49 -2.03 14.80
CA ASN A 38 11.07 -2.21 14.49
C ASN A 38 10.27 -0.89 14.35
N LYS A 39 10.91 0.26 14.56
CA LYS A 39 10.34 1.60 14.37
C LYS A 39 10.82 2.28 13.09
N LYS A 40 11.65 1.61 12.30
CA LYS A 40 12.22 2.16 11.07
C LYS A 40 11.60 1.53 9.83
N THR A 41 11.49 2.31 8.76
CA THR A 41 10.90 1.88 7.48
C THR A 41 11.60 0.64 6.92
N LEU A 42 12.94 0.58 7.00
CA LEU A 42 13.71 -0.56 6.49
C LEU A 42 13.48 -1.86 7.27
N ASN A 43 12.84 -1.81 8.43
CA ASN A 43 12.47 -3.02 9.17
C ASN A 43 11.58 -3.99 8.37
N ILE A 44 10.86 -3.51 7.36
CA ILE A 44 10.09 -4.36 6.44
C ILE A 44 10.95 -5.41 5.73
N LEU A 45 12.26 -5.17 5.60
CA LEU A 45 13.24 -6.09 5.01
C LEU A 45 13.75 -7.13 6.02
N ASN A 46 13.38 -7.00 7.30
CA ASN A 46 13.78 -7.96 8.32
C ASN A 46 13.06 -9.30 8.11
N LYS A 47 13.80 -10.41 8.18
CA LYS A 47 13.24 -11.77 8.06
C LYS A 47 12.16 -12.08 9.09
N ASN A 48 12.19 -11.39 10.25
CA ASN A 48 11.22 -11.55 11.34
C ASN A 48 10.09 -10.53 11.28
N PHE A 49 10.00 -9.71 10.24
CA PHE A 49 8.95 -8.72 10.09
C PHE A 49 7.57 -9.40 10.06
N LYS A 50 6.64 -8.86 10.85
CA LYS A 50 5.27 -9.37 10.93
C LYS A 50 4.28 -8.30 10.50
N PHE A 51 3.38 -8.67 9.62
CA PHE A 51 2.23 -7.84 9.28
C PHE A 51 1.25 -7.76 10.45
N ASN A 52 0.46 -6.70 10.51
CA ASN A 52 -0.61 -6.51 11.50
C ASN A 52 -1.88 -7.31 11.17
N PHE A 53 -1.77 -8.29 10.28
CA PHE A 53 -2.83 -9.22 9.93
C PHE A 53 -2.27 -10.62 9.69
N LYS A 54 -3.10 -11.63 9.85
CA LYS A 54 -2.77 -13.03 9.50
C LYS A 54 -3.37 -13.35 8.13
N ILE A 55 -2.59 -14.00 7.27
CA ILE A 55 -3.07 -14.44 5.94
C ILE A 55 -4.33 -15.32 6.07
N GLY A 56 -4.44 -16.09 7.16
CA GLY A 56 -5.62 -16.89 7.47
C GLY A 56 -6.91 -16.08 7.56
N ASP A 57 -6.85 -14.88 8.13
CA ASP A 57 -8.01 -13.99 8.32
C ASP A 57 -8.54 -13.44 6.98
N LEU A 58 -7.70 -13.45 5.95
CA LEU A 58 -8.06 -12.99 4.61
C LEU A 58 -8.74 -14.09 3.77
N LYS A 59 -8.72 -15.37 4.21
CA LYS A 59 -9.32 -16.48 3.46
C LYS A 59 -10.79 -16.26 3.15
N LYS A 60 -11.55 -15.62 4.07
CA LYS A 60 -12.97 -15.27 3.90
C LYS A 60 -13.26 -14.38 2.69
N TYR A 61 -12.25 -13.64 2.21
CA TYR A 61 -12.35 -12.74 1.05
C TYR A 61 -12.02 -13.41 -0.29
N LYS A 62 -11.53 -14.66 -0.29
CA LYS A 62 -11.21 -15.39 -1.53
C LYS A 62 -12.42 -15.56 -2.44
N LYS A 63 -13.63 -15.60 -1.89
CA LYS A 63 -14.89 -15.72 -2.63
C LYS A 63 -15.18 -14.56 -3.58
N PHE A 64 -14.65 -13.36 -3.33
CA PHE A 64 -14.88 -12.21 -4.19
C PHE A 64 -14.04 -12.31 -5.45
N LYS A 65 -14.70 -12.21 -6.62
CA LYS A 65 -14.04 -12.25 -7.94
C LYS A 65 -13.63 -10.85 -8.41
N ILE A 66 -14.20 -9.81 -7.82
CA ILE A 66 -13.97 -8.41 -8.15
C ILE A 66 -13.38 -7.74 -6.92
N ILE A 67 -12.33 -6.96 -7.11
CA ILE A 67 -11.66 -6.21 -6.06
C ILE A 67 -11.60 -4.75 -6.49
N ALA A 68 -12.10 -3.86 -5.67
CA ALA A 68 -11.99 -2.42 -5.85
C ALA A 68 -11.07 -1.84 -4.76
N ILE A 69 -9.99 -1.21 -5.17
CA ILE A 69 -9.02 -0.56 -4.28
C ILE A 69 -9.20 0.94 -4.40
N LEU A 70 -9.38 1.60 -3.27
CA LEU A 70 -9.52 3.04 -3.15
C LEU A 70 -8.35 3.59 -2.34
N GLY A 71 -7.60 4.51 -2.91
CA GLY A 71 -6.44 5.10 -2.25
C GLY A 71 -5.75 6.12 -3.16
N MET A 72 -4.83 6.89 -2.60
CA MET A 72 -4.10 7.92 -3.34
C MET A 72 -2.59 7.70 -3.23
N GLY A 73 -1.86 7.98 -4.30
CA GLY A 73 -0.40 7.92 -4.33
C GLY A 73 0.14 6.58 -3.81
N GLY A 74 1.05 6.61 -2.83
CA GLY A 74 1.68 5.40 -2.26
C GLY A 74 0.70 4.37 -1.70
N SER A 75 -0.53 4.76 -1.35
CA SER A 75 -1.55 3.83 -0.85
C SER A 75 -2.13 2.91 -1.92
N ILE A 76 -1.96 3.20 -3.21
CA ILE A 76 -2.57 2.44 -4.31
C ILE A 76 -1.57 2.02 -5.38
N LEU A 77 -0.59 2.86 -5.71
CA LEU A 77 0.35 2.64 -6.81
C LEU A 77 1.11 1.30 -6.71
N GLY A 78 1.50 0.90 -5.50
CA GLY A 78 2.16 -0.39 -5.29
C GLY A 78 1.28 -1.58 -5.63
N ALA A 79 0.00 -1.52 -5.26
CA ALA A 79 -0.99 -2.56 -5.58
C ALA A 79 -1.26 -2.63 -7.08
N GLU A 80 -1.35 -1.48 -7.74
CA GLU A 80 -1.54 -1.37 -9.18
C GLU A 80 -0.34 -1.90 -9.96
N ALA A 81 0.88 -1.54 -9.56
CA ALA A 81 2.11 -2.03 -10.16
C ALA A 81 2.21 -3.58 -10.07
N ILE A 82 1.92 -4.15 -8.91
CA ILE A 82 1.90 -5.60 -8.71
C ILE A 82 0.81 -6.25 -9.58
N HIS A 83 -0.39 -5.67 -9.63
CA HIS A 83 -1.47 -6.15 -10.47
C HIS A 83 -1.07 -6.16 -11.94
N ASN A 84 -0.52 -5.05 -12.46
CA ASN A 84 -0.12 -4.91 -13.86
C ASN A 84 0.99 -5.89 -14.24
N TYR A 85 1.96 -6.11 -13.34
CA TYR A 85 3.02 -7.08 -13.57
C TYR A 85 2.49 -8.53 -13.64
N PHE A 86 1.56 -8.89 -12.75
CA PHE A 86 1.02 -10.25 -12.65
C PHE A 86 -0.33 -10.45 -13.35
N GLN A 87 -0.83 -9.48 -14.13
CA GLN A 87 -2.17 -9.54 -14.73
C GLN A 87 -2.43 -10.84 -15.53
N HIS A 88 -1.40 -11.38 -16.19
CA HIS A 88 -1.48 -12.65 -16.94
C HIS A 88 -1.75 -13.89 -16.06
N LYS A 89 -1.50 -13.80 -14.73
CA LYS A 89 -1.76 -14.86 -13.74
C LYS A 89 -2.99 -14.58 -12.88
N ILE A 90 -3.46 -13.35 -12.83
CA ILE A 90 -4.56 -12.93 -11.97
C ILE A 90 -5.88 -13.16 -12.67
N LYS A 91 -6.74 -14.03 -12.10
CA LYS A 91 -8.08 -14.34 -12.63
C LYS A 91 -9.17 -13.42 -12.07
N LYS A 92 -8.86 -12.56 -11.10
CA LYS A 92 -9.81 -11.63 -10.51
C LYS A 92 -9.79 -10.31 -11.25
N LYS A 93 -10.94 -9.66 -11.30
CA LYS A 93 -11.09 -8.32 -11.87
C LYS A 93 -10.72 -7.27 -10.83
N PHE A 94 -9.91 -6.30 -11.21
CA PHE A 94 -9.51 -5.20 -10.35
C PHE A 94 -10.01 -3.87 -10.90
N TYR A 95 -10.36 -2.99 -9.95
CA TYR A 95 -10.64 -1.58 -10.18
C TYR A 95 -9.81 -0.77 -9.20
N PHE A 96 -9.17 0.28 -9.69
CA PHE A 96 -8.37 1.19 -8.90
C PHE A 96 -9.01 2.58 -8.93
N PHE A 97 -9.29 3.15 -7.77
CA PHE A 97 -9.84 4.50 -7.62
C PHE A 97 -8.78 5.36 -6.96
N ASP A 98 -7.96 5.96 -7.79
CA ASP A 98 -6.75 6.72 -7.47
C ASP A 98 -6.89 8.23 -7.76
N ASP A 99 -8.05 8.63 -8.26
CA ASP A 99 -8.44 9.99 -8.60
C ASP A 99 -9.92 10.25 -8.29
N LEU A 100 -10.37 11.50 -8.45
CA LEU A 100 -11.78 11.90 -8.38
C LEU A 100 -12.35 11.92 -9.79
N ASP A 101 -12.81 10.78 -10.27
CA ASP A 101 -13.41 10.59 -11.59
C ASP A 101 -14.87 10.15 -11.43
N GLU A 102 -15.80 11.07 -11.71
CA GLU A 102 -17.22 10.82 -11.60
C GLU A 102 -17.70 9.76 -12.60
N ASP A 103 -17.22 9.81 -13.84
CA ASP A 103 -17.60 8.86 -14.88
C ASP A 103 -17.17 7.45 -14.54
N LYS A 104 -15.98 7.29 -13.99
CA LYS A 104 -15.45 6.02 -13.47
C LYS A 104 -16.35 5.44 -12.39
N ILE A 105 -16.80 6.28 -11.44
CA ILE A 105 -17.69 5.88 -10.35
C ILE A 105 -19.07 5.50 -10.89
N ILE A 106 -19.66 6.31 -11.78
CA ILE A 106 -20.98 6.04 -12.37
C ILE A 106 -20.96 4.75 -13.18
N ASN A 107 -19.95 4.57 -14.04
CA ASN A 107 -19.80 3.38 -14.86
C ASN A 107 -19.60 2.13 -14.00
N PHE A 108 -18.81 2.21 -12.92
CA PHE A 108 -18.61 1.11 -11.99
C PHE A 108 -19.91 0.73 -11.28
N LYS A 109 -20.71 1.72 -10.81
CA LYS A 109 -22.02 1.49 -10.19
C LYS A 109 -23.02 0.82 -11.12
N LYS A 110 -23.02 1.20 -12.40
CA LYS A 110 -23.91 0.60 -13.42
C LYS A 110 -23.50 -0.84 -13.77
N LYS A 111 -22.20 -1.11 -13.78
CA LYS A 111 -21.64 -2.37 -14.29
C LYS A 111 -21.53 -3.47 -13.25
N GLU A 112 -21.26 -3.13 -11.98
CA GLU A 112 -20.88 -4.11 -10.99
C GLU A 112 -21.91 -4.27 -9.86
N ASN A 113 -22.17 -5.51 -9.49
CA ASN A 113 -22.96 -5.82 -8.31
C ASN A 113 -22.07 -5.73 -7.05
N PHE A 114 -22.30 -4.75 -6.21
CA PHE A 114 -21.50 -4.46 -5.03
C PHE A 114 -21.47 -5.59 -3.99
N SER A 115 -22.43 -6.49 -3.97
CA SER A 115 -22.39 -7.68 -3.11
C SER A 115 -21.29 -8.68 -3.52
N LYS A 116 -20.84 -8.63 -4.79
CA LYS A 116 -19.79 -9.48 -5.35
C LYS A 116 -18.41 -8.81 -5.35
N VAL A 117 -18.32 -7.56 -4.94
CA VAL A 117 -17.08 -6.77 -4.90
C VAL A 117 -16.49 -6.76 -3.49
N LEU A 118 -15.19 -6.98 -3.37
CA LEU A 118 -14.42 -6.65 -2.18
C LEU A 118 -13.87 -5.23 -2.34
N PHE A 119 -14.19 -4.35 -1.41
CA PHE A 119 -13.67 -2.99 -1.35
C PHE A 119 -12.53 -2.92 -0.35
N ILE A 120 -11.38 -2.38 -0.76
CA ILE A 120 -10.21 -2.14 0.08
C ILE A 120 -9.93 -0.65 0.04
N ILE A 121 -10.11 0.03 1.16
CA ILE A 121 -9.95 1.48 1.29
C ILE A 121 -8.67 1.72 2.08
N ILE A 122 -7.70 2.39 1.45
CA ILE A 122 -6.36 2.56 1.98
C ILE A 122 -6.03 4.05 2.07
N SER A 123 -5.74 4.51 3.27
CA SER A 123 -5.17 5.84 3.51
C SER A 123 -4.32 5.78 4.79
N LYS A 124 -3.01 6.01 4.68
CA LYS A 124 -2.12 6.01 5.86
C LYS A 124 -2.63 6.99 6.92
N SER A 125 -2.88 8.25 6.56
CA SER A 125 -3.42 9.27 7.47
C SER A 125 -4.86 8.98 7.92
N GLY A 126 -5.61 8.19 7.14
CA GLY A 126 -7.03 7.93 7.34
C GLY A 126 -7.96 9.12 7.07
N ASN A 127 -7.41 10.24 6.56
CA ASN A 127 -8.13 11.50 6.33
C ASN A 127 -8.00 12.03 4.90
N THR A 128 -7.43 11.27 3.97
CA THR A 128 -7.29 11.68 2.57
C THR A 128 -8.67 11.94 1.97
N ILE A 129 -8.92 13.18 1.56
CA ILE A 129 -10.24 13.66 1.14
C ILE A 129 -10.73 12.87 -0.07
N GLU A 130 -9.89 12.66 -1.06
CA GLU A 130 -10.23 11.94 -2.28
C GLU A 130 -10.62 10.48 -1.99
N THR A 131 -9.88 9.82 -1.12
CA THR A 131 -10.19 8.43 -0.71
C THR A 131 -11.54 8.36 0.01
N LEU A 132 -11.81 9.32 0.90
CA LEU A 132 -13.09 9.43 1.60
C LEU A 132 -14.23 9.76 0.62
N SER A 133 -14.03 10.74 -0.27
CA SER A 133 -15.02 11.14 -1.28
C SER A 133 -15.42 9.99 -2.18
N ASN A 134 -14.46 9.26 -2.73
CA ASN A 134 -14.71 8.05 -3.53
C ASN A 134 -15.50 6.99 -2.73
N SER A 135 -15.14 6.80 -1.47
CA SER A 135 -15.80 5.81 -0.60
C SER A 135 -17.27 6.19 -0.32
N PHE A 136 -17.56 7.48 -0.09
CA PHE A 136 -18.92 7.97 0.09
C PHE A 136 -19.69 8.02 -1.23
N ALA A 137 -19.08 8.49 -2.32
CA ALA A 137 -19.68 8.48 -3.64
C ALA A 137 -20.10 7.07 -4.08
N LEU A 138 -19.29 6.05 -3.80
CA LEU A 138 -19.64 4.64 -4.02
C LEU A 138 -20.68 4.11 -3.02
N ASN A 139 -21.02 4.86 -1.96
CA ASN A 139 -21.97 4.46 -0.91
C ASN A 139 -21.63 3.09 -0.28
N ILE A 140 -20.34 2.86 -0.02
CA ILE A 140 -19.83 1.58 0.49
C ILE A 140 -19.56 1.59 1.99
N ILE A 141 -19.47 2.77 2.61
CA ILE A 141 -19.26 2.94 4.05
C ILE A 141 -20.61 2.79 4.77
N LYS A 142 -20.95 1.55 5.14
CA LYS A 142 -22.18 1.17 5.83
C LYS A 142 -21.91 0.18 6.94
N SER A 143 -22.76 0.16 7.97
CA SER A 143 -22.64 -0.75 9.11
C SER A 143 -22.57 -2.23 8.69
N ASP A 144 -21.73 -2.98 9.39
CA ASP A 144 -21.60 -4.44 9.30
C ASP A 144 -21.30 -5.00 7.90
N ARG A 145 -20.81 -4.18 6.99
CA ARG A 145 -20.41 -4.66 5.66
C ARG A 145 -19.24 -5.64 5.74
N LYS A 146 -19.47 -6.87 5.30
CA LYS A 146 -18.47 -7.96 5.32
C LYS A 146 -17.51 -7.93 4.13
N ASN A 147 -17.75 -7.07 3.15
CA ASN A 147 -16.95 -6.92 1.94
C ASN A 147 -16.21 -5.58 1.84
N VAL A 148 -16.00 -4.94 2.99
CA VAL A 148 -15.21 -3.70 3.10
C VAL A 148 -14.07 -3.93 4.08
N ILE A 149 -12.86 -3.54 3.69
CA ILE A 149 -11.66 -3.50 4.52
C ILE A 149 -11.14 -2.07 4.54
N LEU A 150 -10.90 -1.54 5.72
CA LEU A 150 -10.28 -0.23 5.93
C LEU A 150 -8.85 -0.41 6.40
N ILE A 151 -7.92 0.33 5.79
CA ILE A 151 -6.49 0.30 6.15
C ILE A 151 -6.03 1.72 6.43
N SER A 152 -5.63 2.01 7.67
CA SER A 152 -5.05 3.29 8.07
C SER A 152 -4.19 3.14 9.33
N GLU A 153 -3.48 4.20 9.72
CA GLU A 153 -2.85 4.25 11.04
C GLU A 153 -3.92 4.21 12.14
N LYS A 154 -3.61 3.52 13.23
CA LYS A 154 -4.48 3.44 14.42
C LYS A 154 -4.36 4.71 15.26
N LYS A 155 -4.83 5.82 14.69
CA LYS A 155 -4.88 7.14 15.31
C LYS A 155 -6.31 7.67 15.25
N ASN A 156 -6.57 8.82 15.87
CA ASN A 156 -7.88 9.48 15.79
C ASN A 156 -8.08 10.10 14.40
N ASN A 157 -8.38 9.24 13.40
CA ASN A 157 -8.65 9.63 12.03
C ASN A 157 -9.98 9.07 11.54
N SER A 158 -10.48 9.62 10.43
CA SER A 158 -11.81 9.32 9.89
C SER A 158 -12.01 7.83 9.60
N LEU A 159 -11.07 7.17 8.94
CA LEU A 159 -11.21 5.73 8.61
C LEU A 159 -11.23 4.85 9.87
N PHE A 160 -10.38 5.14 10.86
CA PHE A 160 -10.37 4.39 12.12
C PHE A 160 -11.68 4.59 12.91
N ILE A 161 -12.17 5.83 13.01
CA ILE A 161 -13.45 6.14 13.67
C ILE A 161 -14.60 5.41 12.96
N LEU A 162 -14.67 5.50 11.62
CA LEU A 162 -15.68 4.82 10.82
C LEU A 162 -15.63 3.30 11.00
N SER A 163 -14.42 2.72 11.05
CA SER A 163 -14.28 1.28 11.27
C SER A 163 -14.92 0.83 12.58
N LYS A 164 -14.75 1.61 13.64
CA LYS A 164 -15.30 1.33 14.96
C LYS A 164 -16.82 1.53 15.01
N LYS A 165 -17.29 2.72 14.54
CA LYS A 165 -18.72 3.06 14.56
C LYS A 165 -19.58 2.13 13.70
N LEU A 166 -19.02 1.65 12.58
CA LEU A 166 -19.76 0.86 11.60
C LEU A 166 -19.41 -0.62 11.62
N ASN A 167 -18.60 -1.06 12.59
CA ASN A 167 -18.15 -2.46 12.74
C ASN A 167 -17.58 -3.03 11.43
N LEU A 168 -16.65 -2.30 10.80
CA LEU A 168 -15.99 -2.70 9.55
C LEU A 168 -14.66 -3.40 9.83
N HIS A 169 -14.24 -4.28 8.95
CA HIS A 169 -12.92 -4.93 9.07
C HIS A 169 -11.82 -3.89 8.90
N TYR A 170 -10.99 -3.76 9.92
CA TYR A 170 -9.91 -2.81 9.98
C TYR A 170 -8.56 -3.51 10.06
N ILE A 171 -7.60 -3.02 9.28
CA ILE A 171 -6.19 -3.43 9.33
C ILE A 171 -5.37 -2.20 9.66
N GLU A 172 -4.56 -2.28 10.70
CA GLU A 172 -3.68 -1.19 11.10
C GLU A 172 -2.49 -1.09 10.15
N HIS A 173 -2.30 0.09 9.58
CA HIS A 173 -1.08 0.48 8.89
C HIS A 173 -0.04 0.94 9.90
N LYS A 174 1.18 0.41 9.84
CA LYS A 174 2.26 0.84 10.74
C LYS A 174 2.71 2.25 10.40
N ASP A 175 2.88 3.09 11.40
CA ASP A 175 3.19 4.52 11.27
C ASP A 175 4.56 4.80 10.63
N HIS A 176 5.54 3.92 10.86
CA HIS A 176 6.90 4.03 10.33
C HIS A 176 7.05 3.51 8.89
N ILE A 177 5.99 2.96 8.29
CA ILE A 177 5.96 2.56 6.87
C ILE A 177 5.33 3.70 6.08
N GLY A 178 6.07 4.21 5.08
CA GLY A 178 5.67 5.34 4.24
C GLY A 178 4.77 4.96 3.10
#